data_3f902222582b64ba71fd1f94a4bab6ba
#
_entry.id   3f902222582b64ba71fd1f94a4bab6ba
#
_cell.length_a   1.000
_cell.length_b   1.000
_cell.length_c   1.000
_cell.angle_alpha   90.00
_cell.angle_beta   90.00
_cell.angle_gamma   90.00
#
_symmetry.space_group_name_H-M   'P 1'
#
loop_
_entity.id
_entity.type
_entity.pdbx_description
1 polymer ?
#
loop_
_entity_poly.entity_id
_entity_poly.type
_entity_poly.pdbx_seq_one_letter_code
_entity_poly.pdbx_strand_id
1 'polypeptide(L)'
;NWAIQDKDMLKVNYYAYLRASSANYAMFLPNNTAFDMYYVDPVSLGKNYKDGPRVLHFYYKDVHKDKNISVSAFKYNPATGSISADSTVVQLGNVTDRLIDILNYHTVSLSQSVSSDNIGVSNKYYKTKHGGEIAIHGGRVGGNVVSGGQINGIAGSSYCFPASEIKEATSYTNGKAFVIDHLIQAPQISVYGCLNDNSQFSKFLDLCTPANLSNLLTSIGMKTDEQKQFTVFSDVFATTNNKDYDCLDQNVNFYNTYNYTLYAPNNDAMDLAFKHGLPTWEQVKEVMDNASANDEAAKAKALKMAEAIRNFIRYHFQDFALYADNTIDYGDAQEVENGNRSYMTSCTIGSAYKRLKVKGGSGKLNVTDEGKNTVIIN
;
A
#
# COMPACT_ATOMS: atom_id res chain seq x y z
N ASN A 1 2.14 -21.88 -15.43
CA ASN A 1 3.36 -22.28 -16.16
C ASN A 1 3.50 -21.61 -17.53
N TRP A 2 2.43 -21.52 -18.33
CA TRP A 2 2.41 -20.86 -19.63
C TRP A 2 2.60 -19.32 -19.52
N ALA A 3 2.03 -18.66 -18.53
CA ALA A 3 2.19 -17.22 -18.33
C ALA A 3 3.66 -16.83 -18.06
N ILE A 4 4.41 -17.70 -17.38
CA ILE A 4 5.83 -17.50 -17.14
C ILE A 4 6.67 -17.72 -18.40
N GLN A 5 6.23 -18.59 -19.29
CA GLN A 5 6.94 -18.94 -20.51
C GLN A 5 6.68 -17.98 -21.67
N ASP A 6 5.56 -17.26 -21.65
CA ASP A 6 5.22 -16.30 -22.69
C ASP A 6 5.86 -14.92 -22.44
N LYS A 7 7.15 -14.86 -22.74
CA LYS A 7 7.96 -13.64 -22.60
C LYS A 7 7.52 -12.51 -23.54
N ASP A 8 6.96 -12.84 -24.68
CA ASP A 8 6.57 -11.86 -25.68
C ASP A 8 5.26 -11.18 -25.28
N MET A 9 4.34 -11.94 -24.69
CA MET A 9 3.08 -11.42 -24.19
C MET A 9 3.26 -10.55 -22.93
N LEU A 10 4.03 -11.02 -21.96
CA LEU A 10 4.19 -10.33 -20.68
C LEU A 10 5.25 -9.24 -20.70
N LYS A 11 6.10 -9.18 -21.75
CA LYS A 11 7.26 -8.27 -21.82
C LYS A 11 8.18 -8.36 -20.60
N VAL A 12 8.08 -9.43 -19.82
CA VAL A 12 8.84 -9.68 -18.61
C VAL A 12 9.52 -11.04 -18.74
N ASN A 13 10.82 -11.05 -18.66
CA ASN A 13 11.59 -12.28 -18.77
C ASN A 13 11.61 -13.06 -17.44
N TYR A 14 10.44 -13.52 -16.98
CA TYR A 14 10.33 -14.36 -15.78
C TYR A 14 11.15 -15.65 -15.90
N TYR A 15 11.23 -16.21 -17.09
CA TYR A 15 11.98 -17.43 -17.34
C TYR A 15 13.48 -17.25 -17.03
N ALA A 16 14.09 -16.15 -17.48
CA ALA A 16 15.47 -15.85 -17.16
C ALA A 16 15.68 -15.60 -15.66
N TYR A 17 14.74 -14.86 -15.02
CA TYR A 17 14.78 -14.59 -13.60
C TYR A 17 14.73 -15.88 -12.76
N LEU A 18 13.81 -16.79 -13.08
CA LEU A 18 13.67 -18.07 -12.36
C LEU A 18 14.85 -19.02 -12.56
N ARG A 19 15.60 -18.86 -13.65
CA ARG A 19 16.81 -19.66 -13.92
C ARG A 19 18.09 -19.06 -13.36
N ALA A 20 18.08 -17.82 -12.93
CA ALA A 20 19.27 -17.16 -12.41
C ALA A 20 19.71 -17.82 -11.10
N SER A 21 20.88 -18.49 -11.13
CA SER A 21 21.43 -19.16 -9.94
C SER A 21 21.81 -18.21 -8.81
N SER A 22 22.00 -16.94 -9.14
CA SER A 22 22.26 -15.85 -8.18
C SER A 22 20.97 -15.24 -7.59
N ALA A 23 19.80 -15.61 -8.07
CA ALA A 23 18.54 -15.17 -7.47
C ALA A 23 18.26 -15.93 -6.19
N ASN A 24 17.56 -15.29 -5.26
CA ASN A 24 17.02 -15.93 -4.08
C ASN A 24 15.58 -15.46 -3.90
N TYR A 25 14.63 -16.37 -4.00
CA TYR A 25 13.21 -16.03 -3.99
C TYR A 25 12.33 -17.14 -3.43
N ALA A 26 11.13 -16.75 -3.01
CA ALA A 26 10.02 -17.67 -2.81
C ALA A 26 8.92 -17.38 -3.82
N MET A 27 8.37 -18.40 -4.41
CA MET A 27 7.29 -18.30 -5.38
C MET A 27 6.08 -19.07 -4.92
N PHE A 28 4.95 -18.38 -4.84
CA PHE A 28 3.66 -18.97 -4.51
C PHE A 28 2.91 -19.29 -5.79
N LEU A 29 2.76 -20.56 -6.08
CA LEU A 29 2.19 -21.08 -7.32
C LEU A 29 0.74 -21.50 -7.10
N PRO A 30 -0.25 -20.74 -7.57
CA PRO A 30 -1.62 -21.19 -7.51
C PRO A 30 -1.78 -22.50 -8.29
N ASN A 31 -2.43 -23.48 -7.70
CA ASN A 31 -2.80 -24.70 -8.41
C ASN A 31 -3.89 -24.42 -9.46
N ASN A 32 -4.24 -25.40 -10.27
CA ASN A 32 -5.21 -25.18 -11.35
C ASN A 32 -6.58 -24.73 -10.83
N THR A 33 -7.02 -25.23 -9.68
CA THR A 33 -8.28 -24.84 -9.06
C THR A 33 -8.24 -23.38 -8.56
N ALA A 34 -7.11 -22.97 -8.00
CA ALA A 34 -6.90 -21.60 -7.57
C ALA A 34 -6.91 -20.61 -8.75
N PHE A 35 -6.40 -21.03 -9.90
CA PHE A 35 -6.38 -20.20 -11.11
C PHE A 35 -7.77 -20.05 -11.75
N ASP A 36 -8.70 -20.92 -11.42
CA ASP A 36 -10.10 -20.86 -11.86
C ASP A 36 -10.95 -19.93 -10.98
N MET A 37 -10.30 -19.09 -10.17
CA MET A 37 -10.95 -18.13 -9.29
C MET A 37 -10.96 -16.73 -9.87
N TYR A 38 -11.83 -15.90 -9.29
CA TYR A 38 -11.94 -14.50 -9.67
C TYR A 38 -10.81 -13.66 -9.05
N TYR A 39 -10.33 -12.69 -9.84
CA TYR A 39 -9.38 -11.67 -9.41
C TYR A 39 -10.05 -10.30 -9.49
N VAL A 40 -10.11 -9.57 -8.39
CA VAL A 40 -10.62 -8.18 -8.43
C VAL A 40 -9.66 -7.34 -9.25
N ASP A 41 -10.19 -6.69 -10.28
CA ASP A 41 -9.43 -5.74 -11.09
C ASP A 41 -9.28 -4.41 -10.33
N PRO A 42 -8.12 -4.11 -9.72
CA PRO A 42 -7.97 -2.93 -8.89
C PRO A 42 -8.20 -1.62 -9.66
N VAL A 43 -7.89 -1.60 -10.95
CA VAL A 43 -8.13 -0.42 -11.80
C VAL A 43 -9.63 -0.15 -11.97
N SER A 44 -10.45 -1.18 -11.92
CA SER A 44 -11.91 -1.03 -12.04
C SER A 44 -12.57 -0.45 -10.79
N LEU A 45 -11.86 -0.39 -9.69
CA LEU A 45 -12.35 0.21 -8.44
C LEU A 45 -12.26 1.74 -8.45
N GLY A 46 -11.49 2.33 -9.37
CA GLY A 46 -11.34 3.78 -9.50
C GLY A 46 -12.67 4.48 -9.83
N LYS A 47 -12.92 5.62 -9.19
CA LYS A 47 -14.16 6.42 -9.35
C LYS A 47 -14.50 6.75 -10.79
N ASN A 48 -13.50 6.87 -11.64
CA ASN A 48 -13.66 7.24 -13.04
C ASN A 48 -13.69 6.04 -14.00
N TYR A 49 -13.73 4.82 -13.47
CA TYR A 49 -13.82 3.65 -14.32
C TYR A 49 -15.23 3.50 -14.91
N LYS A 50 -15.31 3.60 -16.23
CA LYS A 50 -16.58 3.76 -16.96
C LYS A 50 -17.59 2.63 -16.73
N ASP A 51 -17.08 1.39 -16.61
CA ASP A 51 -17.92 0.19 -16.53
C ASP A 51 -18.17 -0.24 -15.06
N GLY A 52 -17.63 0.52 -14.10
CA GLY A 52 -17.72 0.22 -12.67
C GLY A 52 -16.83 -0.97 -12.24
N PRO A 53 -16.86 -1.31 -10.96
CA PRO A 53 -16.04 -2.39 -10.42
C PRO A 53 -16.30 -3.73 -11.08
N ARG A 54 -15.22 -4.50 -11.30
CA ARG A 54 -15.29 -5.83 -11.91
C ARG A 54 -14.29 -6.79 -11.32
N VAL A 55 -14.57 -8.08 -11.50
CA VAL A 55 -13.59 -9.16 -11.31
C VAL A 55 -13.25 -9.78 -12.65
N LEU A 56 -12.03 -10.28 -12.75
CA LEU A 56 -11.49 -10.96 -13.92
C LEU A 56 -11.40 -12.46 -13.62
N HIS A 57 -11.79 -13.27 -14.58
CA HIS A 57 -11.57 -14.70 -14.61
C HIS A 57 -10.64 -15.03 -15.76
N PHE A 58 -9.44 -15.49 -15.43
CA PHE A 58 -8.45 -15.92 -16.41
C PHE A 58 -8.60 -17.42 -16.63
N TYR A 59 -8.71 -17.84 -17.85
CA TYR A 59 -8.79 -19.24 -18.19
C TYR A 59 -7.95 -19.57 -19.42
N TYR A 60 -7.54 -20.81 -19.46
CA TYR A 60 -6.72 -21.30 -20.55
C TYR A 60 -7.58 -21.98 -21.60
N LYS A 61 -7.49 -21.53 -22.82
CA LYS A 61 -8.22 -22.10 -23.95
C LYS A 61 -7.25 -22.88 -24.82
N ASP A 62 -7.31 -24.20 -24.74
CA ASP A 62 -6.58 -25.07 -25.65
C ASP A 62 -7.40 -25.24 -26.94
N VAL A 63 -7.16 -24.37 -27.89
CA VAL A 63 -7.78 -24.47 -29.21
C VAL A 63 -6.67 -24.75 -30.22
N HIS A 64 -6.49 -26.01 -30.56
CA HIS A 64 -5.65 -26.47 -31.67
C HIS A 64 -4.25 -25.84 -31.76
N LYS A 65 -3.40 -26.07 -30.79
CA LYS A 65 -1.99 -25.63 -30.71
C LYS A 65 -1.74 -24.16 -30.37
N ASP A 66 -2.72 -23.29 -30.51
CA ASP A 66 -2.61 -21.91 -30.03
C ASP A 66 -3.05 -21.85 -28.57
N LYS A 67 -2.07 -21.96 -27.69
CA LYS A 67 -2.27 -21.89 -26.25
C LYS A 67 -2.50 -20.44 -25.84
N ASN A 68 -3.76 -20.02 -25.80
CA ASN A 68 -4.13 -18.64 -25.51
C ASN A 68 -4.81 -18.53 -24.15
N ILE A 69 -4.42 -17.51 -23.38
CA ILE A 69 -5.17 -17.06 -22.22
C ILE A 69 -6.39 -16.30 -22.72
N SER A 70 -7.51 -16.63 -22.14
CA SER A 70 -8.75 -15.86 -22.30
C SER A 70 -9.13 -15.24 -20.98
N VAL A 71 -9.83 -14.11 -21.04
CA VAL A 71 -10.26 -13.36 -19.87
C VAL A 71 -11.72 -12.99 -20.02
N SER A 72 -12.51 -13.28 -19.01
CA SER A 72 -13.86 -12.78 -18.86
C SER A 72 -13.93 -11.83 -17.68
N ALA A 73 -14.65 -10.73 -17.84
CA ALA A 73 -14.91 -9.77 -16.78
C ALA A 73 -16.37 -9.89 -16.33
N PHE A 74 -16.59 -9.78 -15.05
CA PHE A 74 -17.89 -9.83 -14.40
C PHE A 74 -18.07 -8.57 -13.55
N LYS A 75 -19.26 -7.99 -13.52
CA LYS A 75 -19.54 -6.86 -12.63
C LYS A 75 -19.39 -7.30 -11.18
N TYR A 76 -18.80 -6.44 -10.38
CA TYR A 76 -18.50 -6.69 -8.99
C TYR A 76 -19.04 -5.58 -8.10
N ASN A 77 -19.68 -5.94 -7.00
CA ASN A 77 -20.10 -4.98 -5.98
C ASN A 77 -19.15 -5.08 -4.79
N PRO A 78 -18.22 -4.11 -4.59
CA PRO A 78 -17.26 -4.15 -3.49
C PRO A 78 -17.92 -4.10 -2.10
N ALA A 79 -19.09 -3.47 -1.98
CA ALA A 79 -19.80 -3.33 -0.70
C ALA A 79 -20.40 -4.64 -0.20
N THR A 80 -20.81 -5.52 -1.13
CA THR A 80 -21.45 -6.82 -0.81
C THR A 80 -20.59 -8.02 -1.18
N GLY A 81 -19.54 -7.81 -1.98
CA GLY A 81 -18.74 -8.88 -2.58
C GLY A 81 -19.46 -9.65 -3.69
N SER A 82 -20.63 -9.21 -4.14
CA SER A 82 -21.43 -9.96 -5.13
C SER A 82 -20.86 -9.81 -6.55
N ILE A 83 -20.94 -10.89 -7.33
CA ILE A 83 -20.48 -10.97 -8.72
C ILE A 83 -21.70 -11.27 -9.61
N SER A 84 -21.83 -10.58 -10.75
CA SER A 84 -22.88 -10.83 -11.71
C SER A 84 -22.76 -12.21 -12.36
N ALA A 85 -23.88 -12.77 -12.81
CA ALA A 85 -23.87 -14.01 -13.59
C ALA A 85 -23.38 -13.75 -15.03
N ASP A 86 -23.60 -12.54 -15.55
CA ASP A 86 -23.24 -12.18 -16.92
C ASP A 86 -21.77 -11.75 -17.01
N SER A 87 -21.08 -12.28 -18.00
CA SER A 87 -19.70 -11.93 -18.29
C SER A 87 -19.53 -11.24 -19.63
N THR A 88 -18.50 -10.43 -19.74
CA THR A 88 -18.00 -9.88 -20.99
C THR A 88 -16.59 -10.43 -21.28
N VAL A 89 -16.36 -10.85 -22.52
CA VAL A 89 -15.03 -11.24 -22.95
C VAL A 89 -14.16 -9.99 -23.05
N VAL A 90 -13.00 -10.02 -22.44
CA VAL A 90 -12.03 -8.91 -22.48
C VAL A 90 -10.85 -9.32 -23.32
N GLN A 91 -10.38 -8.43 -24.19
CA GLN A 91 -9.14 -8.66 -24.91
C GLN A 91 -7.97 -8.73 -23.92
N LEU A 92 -7.19 -9.80 -23.97
CA LEU A 92 -6.07 -10.02 -23.05
C LEU A 92 -5.10 -8.84 -23.01
N GLY A 93 -4.80 -8.21 -24.17
CA GLY A 93 -3.93 -7.04 -24.24
C GLY A 93 -4.36 -5.87 -23.34
N ASN A 94 -5.65 -5.77 -22.99
CA ASN A 94 -6.17 -4.72 -22.13
C ASN A 94 -6.00 -5.03 -20.64
N VAL A 95 -5.59 -6.25 -20.29
CA VAL A 95 -5.46 -6.70 -18.89
C VAL A 95 -4.15 -7.46 -18.64
N THR A 96 -3.22 -7.40 -19.58
CA THR A 96 -1.91 -8.08 -19.46
C THR A 96 -1.12 -7.60 -18.24
N ASP A 97 -1.20 -6.31 -17.94
CA ASP A 97 -0.61 -5.71 -16.75
C ASP A 97 -1.14 -6.36 -15.45
N ARG A 98 -2.44 -6.70 -15.36
CA ARG A 98 -3.00 -7.41 -14.19
C ARG A 98 -2.41 -8.81 -14.04
N LEU A 99 -2.13 -9.47 -15.15
CA LEU A 99 -1.49 -10.78 -15.10
C LEU A 99 -0.03 -10.67 -14.64
N ILE A 100 0.68 -9.63 -15.07
CA ILE A 100 2.02 -9.30 -14.57
C ILE A 100 1.97 -9.00 -13.07
N ASP A 101 0.98 -8.25 -12.63
CA ASP A 101 0.78 -7.90 -11.23
C ASP A 101 0.52 -9.15 -10.38
N ILE A 102 -0.34 -10.05 -10.84
CA ILE A 102 -0.56 -11.35 -10.18
C ILE A 102 0.77 -12.09 -10.01
N LEU A 103 1.55 -12.24 -11.08
CA LEU A 103 2.83 -12.94 -11.02
C LEU A 103 3.82 -12.26 -10.06
N ASN A 104 3.91 -10.94 -10.10
CA ASN A 104 4.78 -10.17 -9.22
C ASN A 104 4.33 -10.29 -7.76
N TYR A 105 3.02 -10.29 -7.51
CA TYR A 105 2.46 -10.37 -6.17
C TYR A 105 2.65 -11.77 -5.54
N HIS A 106 2.77 -12.80 -6.38
CA HIS A 106 3.06 -14.18 -5.95
C HIS A 106 4.56 -14.50 -5.85
N THR A 107 5.43 -13.50 -6.01
CA THR A 107 6.87 -13.68 -5.97
C THR A 107 7.49 -12.79 -4.90
N VAL A 108 8.17 -13.39 -3.93
CA VAL A 108 8.94 -12.71 -2.88
C VAL A 108 10.42 -12.79 -3.24
N SER A 109 11.07 -11.63 -3.39
CA SER A 109 12.52 -11.56 -3.54
C SER A 109 13.17 -11.52 -2.17
N LEU A 110 14.16 -12.36 -1.95
CA LEU A 110 14.89 -12.48 -0.69
C LEU A 110 16.32 -11.95 -0.87
N SER A 111 16.89 -11.40 0.20
CA SER A 111 18.32 -11.15 0.23
C SER A 111 19.10 -12.47 0.24
N GLN A 112 20.35 -12.45 -0.23
CA GLN A 112 21.20 -13.65 -0.27
C GLN A 112 21.48 -14.23 1.13
N SER A 113 21.34 -13.41 2.16
CA SER A 113 21.53 -13.83 3.56
C SER A 113 20.32 -14.55 4.16
N VAL A 114 19.17 -14.51 3.51
CA VAL A 114 17.93 -15.14 4.00
C VAL A 114 17.73 -16.47 3.31
N SER A 115 17.72 -17.56 4.06
CA SER A 115 17.36 -18.87 3.50
C SER A 115 15.86 -18.89 3.17
N SER A 116 15.53 -19.32 1.96
CA SER A 116 14.15 -19.56 1.55
C SER A 116 13.44 -20.63 2.39
N ASP A 117 14.20 -21.51 3.06
CA ASP A 117 13.66 -22.51 3.96
C ASP A 117 13.10 -21.91 5.26
N ASN A 118 13.53 -20.71 5.62
CA ASN A 118 13.03 -19.98 6.79
C ASN A 118 11.72 -19.25 6.52
N ILE A 119 11.25 -19.20 5.27
CA ILE A 119 9.99 -18.55 4.94
C ILE A 119 8.84 -19.28 5.65
N GLY A 120 8.11 -18.50 6.43
CA GLY A 120 6.93 -19.00 7.15
C GLY A 120 7.23 -19.81 8.39
N VAL A 121 8.46 -19.93 8.82
CA VAL A 121 8.81 -20.57 10.11
C VAL A 121 8.22 -19.78 11.28
N SER A 122 8.16 -18.47 11.16
CA SER A 122 7.43 -17.58 12.05
C SER A 122 6.41 -16.76 11.26
N ASN A 123 5.32 -16.36 11.90
CA ASN A 123 4.37 -15.43 11.29
C ASN A 123 5.09 -14.15 10.91
N LYS A 124 5.06 -13.82 9.63
CA LYS A 124 5.83 -12.70 9.11
C LYS A 124 5.21 -12.15 7.83
N TYR A 125 5.48 -10.88 7.58
CA TYR A 125 5.14 -10.18 6.34
C TYR A 125 6.35 -10.17 5.41
N TYR A 126 6.11 -10.41 4.14
CA TYR A 126 7.14 -10.44 3.11
C TYR A 126 6.77 -9.52 1.97
N LYS A 127 7.74 -8.68 1.59
CA LYS A 127 7.58 -7.79 0.44
C LYS A 127 7.64 -8.60 -0.86
N THR A 128 6.60 -8.45 -1.68
CA THR A 128 6.55 -9.09 -2.99
C THR A 128 7.31 -8.29 -4.05
N LYS A 129 7.57 -8.90 -5.19
CA LYS A 129 8.16 -8.21 -6.34
C LYS A 129 7.26 -7.09 -6.88
N HIS A 130 5.98 -7.13 -6.61
CA HIS A 130 5.03 -6.08 -6.94
C HIS A 130 5.18 -4.83 -6.05
N GLY A 131 5.77 -4.98 -4.86
CA GLY A 131 5.94 -3.92 -3.88
C GLY A 131 4.97 -3.99 -2.70
N GLY A 132 3.79 -4.58 -2.88
CA GLY A 132 2.88 -4.90 -1.78
C GLY A 132 3.37 -6.08 -0.97
N GLU A 133 2.86 -6.24 0.24
CA GLU A 133 3.28 -7.29 1.17
C GLU A 133 2.24 -8.40 1.27
N ILE A 134 2.72 -9.60 1.57
CA ILE A 134 1.92 -10.77 1.89
C ILE A 134 2.25 -11.25 3.30
N ALA A 135 1.24 -11.67 4.03
CA ALA A 135 1.40 -12.31 5.32
C ALA A 135 1.52 -13.82 5.14
N ILE A 136 2.48 -14.43 5.81
CA ILE A 136 2.63 -15.89 5.85
C ILE A 136 2.57 -16.33 7.31
N HIS A 137 1.59 -17.17 7.61
CA HIS A 137 1.39 -17.74 8.94
C HIS A 137 1.73 -19.21 8.89
N GLY A 138 2.88 -19.58 9.45
CA GLY A 138 3.37 -20.94 9.65
C GLY A 138 3.69 -21.72 8.37
N GLY A 139 4.52 -21.29 7.48
CA GLY A 139 4.86 -21.77 6.13
C GLY A 139 5.16 -23.25 5.88
N ARG A 140 4.30 -24.13 6.37
CA ARG A 140 4.38 -25.57 6.17
C ARG A 140 3.17 -26.12 5.41
N VAL A 141 3.36 -27.20 4.70
CA VAL A 141 2.28 -27.93 4.03
C VAL A 141 1.18 -28.34 5.01
N GLY A 142 -0.07 -28.11 4.64
CA GLY A 142 -1.25 -28.56 5.39
C GLY A 142 -1.57 -27.74 6.64
N GLY A 143 -1.06 -26.53 6.76
CA GLY A 143 -1.31 -25.76 7.97
C GLY A 143 -1.22 -24.26 7.82
N ASN A 144 -1.22 -23.68 6.58
CA ASN A 144 -0.93 -22.30 6.51
C ASN A 144 -1.30 -21.52 5.31
N VAL A 145 -1.46 -20.36 5.70
CA VAL A 145 -2.22 -19.31 5.17
C VAL A 145 -1.28 -18.26 4.64
N VAL A 146 -1.27 -18.11 3.32
CA VAL A 146 -0.67 -16.97 2.66
C VAL A 146 -1.79 -16.00 2.32
N SER A 147 -1.72 -14.79 2.82
CA SER A 147 -2.72 -13.76 2.57
C SER A 147 -2.08 -12.45 2.14
N GLY A 148 -2.79 -11.75 1.28
CA GLY A 148 -2.44 -10.41 0.83
C GLY A 148 -3.61 -9.47 1.08
N GLY A 149 -4.16 -8.89 0.03
CA GLY A 149 -5.32 -8.01 0.08
C GLY A 149 -6.59 -8.61 0.66
N GLN A 150 -6.61 -9.93 0.87
CA GLN A 150 -7.69 -10.62 1.60
C GLN A 150 -7.90 -10.06 3.00
N ILE A 151 -6.84 -9.54 3.63
CA ILE A 151 -6.90 -8.93 4.97
C ILE A 151 -7.82 -7.71 4.97
N ASN A 152 -7.88 -7.00 3.86
CA ASN A 152 -8.69 -5.79 3.68
C ASN A 152 -10.06 -6.09 3.05
N GLY A 153 -10.39 -7.37 2.84
CA GLY A 153 -11.68 -7.77 2.32
C GLY A 153 -12.81 -7.49 3.31
N ILE A 154 -14.04 -7.39 2.81
CA ILE A 154 -15.23 -7.21 3.64
C ILE A 154 -15.45 -8.49 4.44
N ALA A 155 -15.20 -8.43 5.74
CA ALA A 155 -15.39 -9.56 6.63
C ALA A 155 -16.83 -10.09 6.54
N GLY A 156 -16.96 -11.40 6.28
CA GLY A 156 -18.26 -12.08 6.19
C GLY A 156 -18.93 -12.04 4.82
N SER A 157 -18.36 -11.41 3.80
CA SER A 157 -18.83 -11.58 2.44
C SER A 157 -18.38 -12.93 1.89
N SER A 158 -19.24 -13.58 1.06
CA SER A 158 -18.89 -14.84 0.38
C SER A 158 -17.71 -14.70 -0.60
N TYR A 159 -17.25 -13.50 -0.83
CA TYR A 159 -16.12 -13.12 -1.68
C TYR A 159 -15.02 -12.39 -0.91
N CYS A 160 -15.02 -12.46 0.41
CA CYS A 160 -13.80 -12.23 1.16
C CYS A 160 -12.82 -13.28 0.63
N PHE A 161 -11.84 -12.86 -0.16
CA PHE A 161 -10.90 -13.77 -0.78
C PHE A 161 -10.23 -14.60 0.32
N PRO A 162 -10.46 -15.90 0.38
CA PRO A 162 -9.92 -16.70 1.45
C PRO A 162 -8.39 -16.68 1.34
N ALA A 163 -7.75 -16.71 2.47
CA ALA A 163 -6.33 -16.93 2.52
C ALA A 163 -5.97 -18.29 1.94
N SER A 164 -4.83 -18.37 1.27
CA SER A 164 -4.37 -19.58 0.60
C SER A 164 -3.74 -20.55 1.58
N GLU A 165 -4.05 -21.82 1.45
CA GLU A 165 -3.34 -22.91 2.13
C GLU A 165 -2.17 -23.41 1.27
N ILE A 166 -1.03 -23.66 1.90
CA ILE A 166 0.12 -24.28 1.23
C ILE A 166 -0.13 -25.77 1.11
N LYS A 167 -0.25 -26.27 -0.12
CA LYS A 167 -0.46 -27.70 -0.42
C LYS A 167 0.84 -28.46 -0.64
N GLU A 168 1.85 -27.82 -1.22
CA GLU A 168 3.16 -28.39 -1.49
C GLU A 168 4.25 -27.34 -1.30
N ALA A 169 5.45 -27.78 -0.93
CA ALA A 169 6.62 -26.92 -0.83
C ALA A 169 7.85 -27.67 -1.36
N THR A 170 8.58 -27.07 -2.28
CA THR A 170 9.79 -27.66 -2.88
C THR A 170 10.91 -26.65 -2.85
N SER A 171 12.07 -27.04 -2.31
CA SER A 171 13.29 -26.23 -2.28
C SER A 171 14.11 -26.48 -3.55
N TYR A 172 14.67 -25.39 -4.09
CA TYR A 172 15.56 -25.34 -5.23
C TYR A 172 16.84 -24.60 -4.85
N THR A 173 17.85 -24.69 -5.69
CA THR A 173 19.16 -24.03 -5.44
C THR A 173 19.04 -22.51 -5.27
N ASN A 174 18.08 -21.89 -5.94
CA ASN A 174 17.89 -20.44 -5.97
C ASN A 174 16.55 -19.99 -5.36
N GLY A 175 15.94 -20.83 -4.53
CA GLY A 175 14.69 -20.44 -3.86
C GLY A 175 13.80 -21.61 -3.49
N LYS A 176 12.56 -21.28 -3.16
CA LYS A 176 11.53 -22.22 -2.76
C LYS A 176 10.22 -21.94 -3.49
N ALA A 177 9.58 -22.99 -3.96
CA ALA A 177 8.24 -22.92 -4.54
C ALA A 177 7.23 -23.50 -3.59
N PHE A 178 6.13 -22.78 -3.39
CA PHE A 178 4.97 -23.20 -2.62
C PHE A 178 3.78 -23.32 -3.54
N VAL A 179 3.12 -24.47 -3.55
CA VAL A 179 1.84 -24.64 -4.25
C VAL A 179 0.72 -24.24 -3.30
N ILE A 180 -0.12 -23.31 -3.75
CA ILE A 180 -1.22 -22.76 -2.97
C ILE A 180 -2.58 -23.01 -3.65
N ASP A 181 -3.66 -23.05 -2.86
CA ASP A 181 -4.99 -23.39 -3.34
C ASP A 181 -5.91 -22.20 -3.65
N HIS A 182 -5.46 -20.98 -3.40
CA HIS A 182 -6.16 -19.74 -3.75
C HIS A 182 -5.19 -18.73 -4.35
N LEU A 183 -5.70 -17.83 -5.19
CA LEU A 183 -4.92 -16.66 -5.61
C LEU A 183 -4.70 -15.73 -4.43
N ILE A 184 -3.48 -15.19 -4.33
CA ILE A 184 -3.20 -14.11 -3.39
C ILE A 184 -3.69 -12.82 -4.05
N GLN A 185 -4.70 -12.22 -3.47
CA GLN A 185 -5.28 -10.98 -3.97
C GLN A 185 -4.44 -9.78 -3.51
N ALA A 186 -4.11 -8.89 -4.43
CA ALA A 186 -3.52 -7.60 -4.07
C ALA A 186 -4.50 -6.74 -3.24
N PRO A 187 -4.04 -5.82 -2.39
CA PRO A 187 -4.90 -4.88 -1.69
C PRO A 187 -5.84 -4.16 -2.66
N GLN A 188 -7.09 -3.98 -2.26
CA GLN A 188 -8.13 -3.39 -3.12
C GLN A 188 -8.29 -1.89 -2.89
N ILE A 189 -7.80 -1.37 -1.76
CA ILE A 189 -7.95 0.01 -1.34
C ILE A 189 -6.57 0.52 -0.93
N SER A 190 -6.21 1.68 -1.44
CA SER A 190 -5.00 2.40 -1.02
C SER A 190 -5.18 3.05 0.35
N VAL A 191 -4.09 3.53 0.96
CA VAL A 191 -4.16 4.34 2.19
C VAL A 191 -5.01 5.59 1.95
N TYR A 192 -4.89 6.22 0.78
CA TYR A 192 -5.76 7.32 0.40
C TYR A 192 -7.24 6.90 0.36
N GLY A 193 -7.56 5.77 -0.27
CA GLY A 193 -8.92 5.24 -0.30
C GLY A 193 -9.48 5.00 1.10
N CYS A 194 -8.68 4.42 2.01
CA CYS A 194 -9.08 4.23 3.40
C CYS A 194 -9.41 5.55 4.11
N LEU A 195 -8.64 6.60 3.89
CA LEU A 195 -8.90 7.93 4.47
C LEU A 195 -10.12 8.59 3.84
N ASN A 196 -10.24 8.52 2.52
CA ASN A 196 -11.31 9.15 1.75
C ASN A 196 -12.69 8.52 2.00
N ASP A 197 -12.73 7.22 2.18
CA ASP A 197 -13.97 6.48 2.37
C ASP A 197 -14.43 6.44 3.84
N ASN A 198 -13.60 6.94 4.75
CA ASN A 198 -13.92 6.99 6.17
C ASN A 198 -13.97 8.43 6.69
N SER A 199 -15.18 8.93 6.90
CA SER A 199 -15.43 10.30 7.39
C SER A 199 -14.75 10.65 8.72
N GLN A 200 -14.31 9.65 9.48
CA GLN A 200 -13.57 9.90 10.73
C GLN A 200 -12.19 10.53 10.50
N PHE A 201 -11.65 10.45 9.29
CA PHE A 201 -10.34 11.00 8.93
C PHE A 201 -10.42 12.24 8.03
N SER A 202 -11.64 12.76 7.79
CA SER A 202 -11.85 13.86 6.84
C SER A 202 -10.99 15.09 7.13
N LYS A 203 -10.87 15.49 8.40
CA LYS A 203 -10.07 16.67 8.79
C LYS A 203 -8.57 16.49 8.53
N PHE A 204 -8.06 15.28 8.72
CA PHE A 204 -6.67 14.99 8.40
C PHE A 204 -6.46 14.95 6.88
N LEU A 205 -7.36 14.34 6.14
CA LEU A 205 -7.31 14.29 4.69
C LEU A 205 -7.40 15.69 4.08
N ASP A 206 -8.31 16.54 4.56
CA ASP A 206 -8.44 17.94 4.13
C ASP A 206 -7.15 18.74 4.39
N LEU A 207 -6.50 18.47 5.52
CA LEU A 207 -5.20 19.10 5.81
C LEU A 207 -4.11 18.64 4.83
N CYS A 208 -4.15 17.36 4.41
CA CYS A 208 -3.19 16.81 3.44
C CYS A 208 -3.45 17.27 2.00
N THR A 209 -4.71 17.56 1.62
CA THR A 209 -5.15 17.80 0.25
C THR A 209 -5.92 19.11 0.08
N PRO A 210 -5.40 20.26 0.56
CA PRO A 210 -6.13 21.53 0.46
C PRO A 210 -6.26 21.99 -0.99
N ALA A 211 -7.40 22.57 -1.31
CA ALA A 211 -7.62 23.16 -2.61
C ALA A 211 -6.69 24.38 -2.83
N ASN A 212 -6.16 24.52 -4.05
CA ASN A 212 -5.36 25.67 -4.47
C ASN A 212 -4.08 25.94 -3.63
N LEU A 213 -3.50 24.91 -3.03
CA LEU A 213 -2.32 25.04 -2.17
C LEU A 213 -1.16 25.76 -2.88
N SER A 214 -0.86 25.43 -4.13
CA SER A 214 0.24 26.05 -4.89
C SER A 214 0.06 27.57 -5.02
N ASN A 215 -1.17 28.07 -5.22
CA ASN A 215 -1.44 29.49 -5.28
C ASN A 215 -1.19 30.17 -3.93
N LEU A 216 -1.60 29.53 -2.84
CA LEU A 216 -1.35 30.04 -1.49
C LEU A 216 0.15 30.08 -1.19
N LEU A 217 0.90 29.03 -1.50
CA LEU A 217 2.35 28.99 -1.29
C LEU A 217 3.10 30.02 -2.15
N THR A 218 2.62 30.28 -3.36
CA THR A 218 3.15 31.36 -4.21
C THR A 218 2.90 32.72 -3.58
N SER A 219 1.74 32.97 -3.00
CA SER A 219 1.44 34.22 -2.31
C SER A 219 2.33 34.48 -1.09
N ILE A 220 2.76 33.43 -0.42
CA ILE A 220 3.74 33.47 0.67
C ILE A 220 5.15 33.79 0.17
N GLY A 221 5.41 33.69 -1.14
CA GLY A 221 6.70 33.95 -1.77
C GLY A 221 7.57 32.71 -2.00
N MET A 222 7.00 31.52 -1.87
CA MET A 222 7.73 30.28 -2.13
C MET A 222 7.95 30.04 -3.61
N LYS A 223 9.16 29.59 -3.96
CA LYS A 223 9.49 29.13 -5.32
C LYS A 223 8.91 27.74 -5.58
N THR A 224 8.68 27.42 -6.84
CA THR A 224 8.10 26.14 -7.27
C THR A 224 8.81 24.92 -6.67
N ASP A 225 10.14 24.93 -6.59
CA ASP A 225 10.88 23.80 -6.02
C ASP A 225 10.70 23.68 -4.50
N GLU A 226 10.53 24.81 -3.81
CA GLU A 226 10.27 24.81 -2.36
C GLU A 226 8.86 24.31 -2.06
N GLN A 227 7.89 24.60 -2.93
CA GLN A 227 6.50 24.15 -2.80
C GLN A 227 6.36 22.62 -2.83
N LYS A 228 7.23 21.91 -3.54
CA LYS A 228 7.17 20.45 -3.66
C LYS A 228 7.12 19.72 -2.30
N GLN A 229 7.74 20.30 -1.28
CA GLN A 229 7.71 19.73 0.07
C GLN A 229 6.34 19.83 0.75
N PHE A 230 5.49 20.70 0.27
CA PHE A 230 4.14 20.97 0.80
C PHE A 230 3.06 20.33 -0.07
N THR A 231 3.27 20.28 -1.38
CA THR A 231 2.28 19.77 -2.34
C THR A 231 2.36 18.26 -2.54
N VAL A 232 3.41 17.61 -2.02
CA VAL A 232 3.65 16.18 -2.23
C VAL A 232 2.43 15.31 -1.87
N PHE A 233 1.71 15.67 -0.83
CA PHE A 233 0.52 14.90 -0.40
C PHE A 233 -0.68 15.17 -1.31
N SER A 234 -0.97 16.44 -1.60
CA SER A 234 -2.05 16.78 -2.52
C SER A 234 -1.79 16.29 -3.93
N ASP A 235 -0.54 16.38 -4.40
CA ASP A 235 -0.18 15.88 -5.74
C ASP A 235 -0.28 14.35 -5.81
N VAL A 236 0.17 13.67 -4.79
CA VAL A 236 0.12 12.21 -4.71
C VAL A 236 -1.31 11.72 -4.59
N PHE A 237 -2.10 12.32 -3.70
CA PHE A 237 -3.49 11.88 -3.48
C PHE A 237 -4.45 12.37 -4.55
N ALA A 238 -4.25 13.57 -5.12
CA ALA A 238 -5.12 14.12 -6.15
C ALA A 238 -4.88 13.56 -7.55
N THR A 239 -3.65 13.18 -7.86
CA THR A 239 -3.30 12.59 -9.16
C THR A 239 -3.55 11.10 -9.26
N THR A 240 -3.97 10.47 -8.19
CA THR A 240 -4.42 9.07 -8.21
C THR A 240 -5.77 8.89 -8.90
N ASN A 241 -6.06 9.61 -9.88
CA ASN A 241 -7.24 9.67 -10.69
C ASN A 241 -7.99 8.35 -10.80
N ASN A 242 -7.51 7.46 -11.59
CA ASN A 242 -8.01 6.11 -11.68
C ASN A 242 -7.30 5.19 -10.66
N LYS A 243 -6.60 5.77 -9.72
CA LYS A 243 -5.74 5.11 -8.75
C LYS A 243 -6.12 5.44 -7.31
N ASP A 244 -7.30 6.04 -7.10
CA ASP A 244 -7.88 6.22 -5.77
C ASP A 244 -7.94 4.88 -5.01
N TYR A 245 -7.98 3.79 -5.78
CA TYR A 245 -7.95 2.41 -5.33
C TYR A 245 -6.74 1.64 -5.87
N ASP A 246 -5.71 2.34 -6.35
CA ASP A 246 -4.45 1.70 -6.66
C ASP A 246 -3.87 1.18 -5.34
N CYS A 247 -3.97 -0.12 -5.21
CA CYS A 247 -3.61 -0.85 -4.01
C CYS A 247 -2.18 -0.67 -3.56
N LEU A 248 -1.35 -0.01 -4.34
CA LEU A 248 0.07 0.13 -4.02
C LEU A 248 0.46 1.52 -3.57
N ASP A 249 -0.41 2.51 -3.64
CA ASP A 249 -0.02 3.89 -3.38
C ASP A 249 1.35 4.25 -3.99
N GLN A 250 1.59 3.80 -5.23
CA GLN A 250 2.91 3.87 -5.87
C GLN A 250 3.46 5.28 -5.97
N ASN A 251 2.59 6.27 -5.81
CA ASN A 251 2.95 7.67 -5.85
C ASN A 251 3.25 8.25 -4.45
N VAL A 252 2.91 7.54 -3.36
CA VAL A 252 3.28 7.95 -2.00
C VAL A 252 4.72 7.55 -1.72
N ASN A 253 5.64 8.24 -2.36
CA ASN A 253 7.07 7.97 -2.26
C ASN A 253 7.77 9.01 -1.38
N PHE A 254 7.54 8.94 -0.06
CA PHE A 254 8.27 9.77 0.91
C PHE A 254 9.69 9.29 1.13
N TYR A 255 9.87 8.00 0.97
CA TYR A 255 11.12 7.28 0.97
C TYR A 255 11.25 6.62 -0.40
N ASN A 256 12.41 6.20 -0.80
CA ASN A 256 12.60 5.46 -2.04
C ASN A 256 11.95 4.06 -2.03
N THR A 257 10.96 3.86 -1.18
CA THR A 257 10.21 2.61 -1.03
C THR A 257 8.74 2.92 -0.79
N TYR A 258 7.87 2.01 -1.20
CA TYR A 258 6.41 2.07 -0.96
C TYR A 258 6.01 1.44 0.39
N ASN A 259 6.98 1.21 1.26
CA ASN A 259 6.81 0.53 2.52
C ASN A 259 6.78 1.57 3.64
N TYR A 260 5.60 1.96 4.07
CA TYR A 260 5.41 2.97 5.13
C TYR A 260 4.19 2.65 6.00
N THR A 261 4.14 3.25 7.18
CA THR A 261 2.98 3.23 8.06
C THR A 261 2.47 4.66 8.24
N LEU A 262 1.17 4.86 8.04
CA LEU A 262 0.49 6.10 8.38
C LEU A 262 -0.27 5.94 9.68
N TYR A 263 0.01 6.80 10.65
CA TYR A 263 -0.75 6.95 11.87
C TYR A 263 -1.77 8.08 11.69
N ALA A 264 -2.93 7.76 11.11
CA ALA A 264 -3.94 8.77 10.80
C ALA A 264 -4.69 9.23 12.06
N PRO A 265 -4.62 10.52 12.45
CA PRO A 265 -5.43 11.04 13.53
C PRO A 265 -6.90 11.13 13.09
N ASN A 266 -7.81 10.67 13.92
CA ASN A 266 -9.23 10.85 13.69
C ASN A 266 -9.66 12.32 13.93
N ASN A 267 -10.89 12.65 13.57
CA ASN A 267 -11.40 14.02 13.68
C ASN A 267 -11.32 14.61 15.08
N ASP A 268 -11.52 13.81 16.12
CA ASP A 268 -11.43 14.28 17.51
C ASP A 268 -9.98 14.63 17.89
N ALA A 269 -9.04 13.82 17.46
CA ALA A 269 -7.61 14.11 17.62
C ALA A 269 -7.19 15.36 16.83
N MET A 270 -7.73 15.55 15.63
CA MET A 270 -7.49 16.77 14.83
C MET A 270 -8.07 18.01 15.50
N ASP A 271 -9.29 17.96 16.07
CA ASP A 271 -9.89 19.06 16.82
C ASP A 271 -9.03 19.44 18.04
N LEU A 272 -8.50 18.42 18.71
CA LEU A 272 -7.58 18.66 19.81
C LEU A 272 -6.28 19.34 19.33
N ALA A 273 -5.71 18.89 18.23
CA ALA A 273 -4.51 19.49 17.65
C ALA A 273 -4.74 20.97 17.26
N PHE A 274 -5.86 21.28 16.62
CA PHE A 274 -6.22 22.66 16.26
C PHE A 274 -6.44 23.53 17.51
N LYS A 275 -7.10 22.98 18.52
CA LYS A 275 -7.28 23.67 19.81
C LYS A 275 -5.96 23.97 20.51
N HIS A 276 -4.96 23.12 20.32
CA HIS A 276 -3.61 23.31 20.87
C HIS A 276 -2.66 24.09 19.95
N GLY A 277 -3.19 24.69 18.89
CA GLY A 277 -2.47 25.68 18.08
C GLY A 277 -1.89 25.15 16.76
N LEU A 278 -2.26 23.92 16.33
CA LEU A 278 -1.98 23.52 14.95
C LEU A 278 -2.78 24.45 14.02
N PRO A 279 -2.14 25.20 13.11
CA PRO A 279 -2.85 26.06 12.18
C PRO A 279 -3.59 25.24 11.11
N THR A 280 -4.60 25.86 10.50
CA THR A 280 -5.26 25.36 9.29
C THR A 280 -4.81 26.12 8.05
N TRP A 281 -5.04 25.57 6.87
CA TRP A 281 -4.73 26.26 5.61
C TRP A 281 -5.59 27.51 5.40
N GLU A 282 -6.83 27.51 5.92
CA GLU A 282 -7.71 28.68 5.94
C GLU A 282 -7.11 29.83 6.74
N GLN A 283 -6.53 29.52 7.91
CA GLN A 283 -5.85 30.53 8.72
C GLN A 283 -4.58 31.07 8.04
N VAL A 284 -3.83 30.21 7.34
CA VAL A 284 -2.68 30.64 6.53
C VAL A 284 -3.16 31.60 5.43
N LYS A 285 -4.24 31.24 4.74
CA LYS A 285 -4.85 32.06 3.70
C LYS A 285 -5.35 33.38 4.26
N GLU A 286 -6.03 33.39 5.41
CA GLU A 286 -6.52 34.62 6.08
C GLU A 286 -5.38 35.58 6.39
N VAL A 287 -4.24 35.09 6.86
CA VAL A 287 -3.05 35.95 7.07
C VAL A 287 -2.61 36.62 5.79
N MET A 288 -2.63 35.90 4.66
CA MET A 288 -2.22 36.45 3.38
C MET A 288 -3.28 37.37 2.76
N ASP A 289 -4.57 37.07 2.90
CA ASP A 289 -5.67 37.90 2.38
C ASP A 289 -5.77 39.24 3.11
N ASN A 290 -5.37 39.32 4.38
CA ASN A 290 -5.34 40.53 5.18
C ASN A 290 -4.01 41.31 5.07
N ALA A 291 -3.03 40.76 4.34
CA ALA A 291 -1.72 41.38 4.19
C ALA A 291 -1.74 42.53 3.15
N SER A 292 -0.98 43.57 3.41
CA SER A 292 -0.68 44.59 2.39
C SER A 292 0.22 44.02 1.30
N ALA A 293 0.27 44.66 0.14
CA ALA A 293 1.20 44.28 -0.90
C ALA A 293 2.66 44.31 -0.35
N ASN A 294 3.37 43.20 -0.50
CA ASN A 294 4.74 42.99 -0.01
C ASN A 294 4.92 43.03 1.53
N ASP A 295 3.92 42.65 2.29
CA ASP A 295 4.02 42.49 3.75
C ASP A 295 4.90 41.29 4.12
N GLU A 296 6.18 41.53 4.35
CA GLU A 296 7.14 40.48 4.70
C GLU A 296 6.88 39.88 6.08
N ALA A 297 6.25 40.60 6.99
CA ALA A 297 5.88 40.07 8.31
C ALA A 297 4.73 39.08 8.19
N ALA A 298 3.73 39.39 7.37
CA ALA A 298 2.63 38.46 7.08
C ALA A 298 3.12 37.21 6.35
N LYS A 299 3.99 37.37 5.35
CA LYS A 299 4.61 36.21 4.65
C LYS A 299 5.39 35.32 5.60
N ALA A 300 6.23 35.89 6.47
CA ALA A 300 7.01 35.14 7.45
C ALA A 300 6.12 34.42 8.45
N LYS A 301 4.99 35.00 8.87
CA LYS A 301 4.00 34.37 9.73
C LYS A 301 3.32 33.21 9.02
N ALA A 302 2.84 33.44 7.79
CA ALA A 302 2.19 32.43 6.96
C ALA A 302 3.11 31.23 6.67
N LEU A 303 4.40 31.50 6.38
CA LEU A 303 5.42 30.47 6.19
C LEU A 303 5.57 29.57 7.42
N LYS A 304 5.70 30.15 8.60
CA LYS A 304 5.81 29.38 9.86
C LYS A 304 4.58 28.50 10.10
N MET A 305 3.39 29.02 9.80
CA MET A 305 2.14 28.25 9.91
C MET A 305 2.12 27.10 8.89
N ALA A 306 2.47 27.35 7.64
CA ALA A 306 2.56 26.32 6.61
C ALA A 306 3.59 25.24 6.97
N GLU A 307 4.75 25.62 7.47
CA GLU A 307 5.78 24.67 7.95
C GLU A 307 5.29 23.82 9.13
N ALA A 308 4.51 24.38 10.03
CA ALA A 308 3.92 23.63 11.13
C ALA A 308 2.95 22.56 10.62
N ILE A 309 2.08 22.91 9.64
CA ILE A 309 1.17 21.96 9.00
C ILE A 309 1.96 20.84 8.29
N ARG A 310 2.94 21.22 7.46
CA ARG A 310 3.81 20.28 6.76
C ARG A 310 4.47 19.29 7.72
N ASN A 311 5.06 19.81 8.79
CA ASN A 311 5.80 19.00 9.75
C ASN A 311 4.84 18.07 10.52
N PHE A 312 3.65 18.57 10.88
CA PHE A 312 2.61 17.75 11.50
C PHE A 312 2.22 16.58 10.60
N ILE A 313 1.86 16.83 9.34
CA ILE A 313 1.49 15.77 8.40
C ILE A 313 2.64 14.76 8.27
N ARG A 314 3.85 15.24 7.96
CA ARG A 314 5.02 14.38 7.72
C ARG A 314 5.43 13.56 8.95
N TYR A 315 5.14 14.02 10.15
CA TYR A 315 5.44 13.29 11.37
C TYR A 315 4.57 12.03 11.55
N HIS A 316 3.40 11.99 10.91
CA HIS A 316 2.50 10.85 10.94
C HIS A 316 2.83 9.74 9.94
N PHE A 317 3.78 9.98 9.04
CA PHE A 317 4.26 8.98 8.08
C PHE A 317 5.60 8.39 8.54
N GLN A 318 5.57 7.14 8.93
CA GLN A 318 6.72 6.37 9.38
C GLN A 318 7.29 5.56 8.22
N ASP A 319 8.62 5.51 8.10
CA ASP A 319 9.33 4.55 7.26
C ASP A 319 9.12 3.12 7.77
N PHE A 320 8.93 2.19 6.88
CA PHE A 320 8.61 0.80 7.14
C PHE A 320 7.13 0.53 7.50
N ALA A 321 6.51 -0.45 6.82
CA ALA A 321 5.15 -0.90 7.11
C ALA A 321 5.14 -1.81 8.34
N LEU A 322 4.35 -1.42 9.35
CA LEU A 322 4.08 -2.23 10.52
C LEU A 322 2.66 -2.78 10.47
N TYR A 323 2.53 -4.04 10.79
CA TYR A 323 1.25 -4.73 10.86
C TYR A 323 0.97 -5.10 12.31
N ALA A 324 -0.15 -4.60 12.84
CA ALA A 324 -0.60 -4.86 14.21
C ALA A 324 -1.61 -6.00 14.22
N ASP A 325 -1.16 -7.20 13.96
CA ASP A 325 -1.91 -8.42 14.23
C ASP A 325 -1.45 -9.06 15.57
N ASN A 326 -1.68 -10.32 15.77
CA ASN A 326 -1.22 -11.03 16.98
C ASN A 326 0.30 -11.07 17.12
N THR A 327 1.04 -10.80 16.05
CA THR A 327 2.49 -10.81 16.01
C THR A 327 2.98 -9.60 15.22
N ILE A 328 3.83 -8.77 15.81
CA ILE A 328 4.36 -7.60 15.11
C ILE A 328 5.70 -7.96 14.49
N ASP A 329 5.81 -7.75 13.18
CA ASP A 329 7.06 -7.79 12.47
C ASP A 329 7.70 -6.40 12.50
N TYR A 330 8.77 -6.26 13.25
CA TYR A 330 9.53 -5.01 13.36
C TYR A 330 10.55 -4.81 12.24
N GLY A 331 10.63 -5.75 11.26
CA GLY A 331 11.68 -5.76 10.27
C GLY A 331 13.07 -5.83 10.89
N ASP A 332 14.00 -5.05 10.32
CA ASP A 332 15.39 -4.99 10.79
C ASP A 332 15.61 -3.91 11.88
N ALA A 333 14.52 -3.28 12.37
CA ALA A 333 14.64 -2.24 13.37
C ALA A 333 15.16 -2.78 14.70
N GLN A 334 16.25 -2.17 15.18
CA GLN A 334 16.89 -2.58 16.42
C GLN A 334 16.11 -2.10 17.63
N GLU A 335 16.13 -2.89 18.68
CA GLU A 335 15.63 -2.48 19.98
C GLU A 335 16.47 -1.34 20.53
N VAL A 336 15.83 -0.27 20.97
CA VAL A 336 16.50 0.89 21.56
C VAL A 336 16.31 0.98 23.07
N GLU A 337 15.12 0.60 23.57
CA GLU A 337 14.80 0.70 25.01
C GLU A 337 13.55 -0.12 25.34
N ASN A 338 13.63 -1.00 26.31
CA ASN A 338 12.47 -1.70 26.89
C ASN A 338 11.52 -2.36 25.87
N GLY A 339 12.05 -2.94 24.81
CA GLY A 339 11.29 -3.56 23.74
C GLY A 339 10.78 -2.59 22.68
N ASN A 340 11.09 -1.29 22.80
CA ASN A 340 10.77 -0.32 21.76
C ASN A 340 11.71 -0.46 20.57
N ARG A 341 11.18 -0.24 19.36
CA ARG A 341 11.93 -0.07 18.11
C ARG A 341 11.82 1.37 17.65
N SER A 342 12.88 1.89 17.05
CA SER A 342 12.94 3.29 16.60
C SER A 342 12.85 3.37 15.09
N TYR A 343 11.85 4.10 14.60
CA TYR A 343 11.62 4.34 13.18
C TYR A 343 11.73 5.82 12.83
N MET A 344 12.21 6.11 11.63
CA MET A 344 12.20 7.46 11.08
C MET A 344 10.79 7.81 10.62
N THR A 345 10.44 9.07 10.75
CA THR A 345 9.27 9.64 10.07
C THR A 345 9.70 10.41 8.83
N SER A 346 8.76 10.77 7.96
CA SER A 346 9.07 11.65 6.82
C SER A 346 9.32 13.10 7.25
N CYS A 347 9.12 13.44 8.52
CA CYS A 347 9.37 14.77 9.06
C CYS A 347 10.86 15.01 9.28
N THR A 348 11.38 16.10 8.71
CA THR A 348 12.74 16.57 8.95
C THR A 348 12.73 17.95 9.58
N ILE A 349 13.56 18.16 10.60
CA ILE A 349 13.83 19.48 11.17
C ILE A 349 15.34 19.70 11.06
N GLY A 350 15.72 20.72 10.28
CA GLY A 350 17.08 20.84 9.80
C GLY A 350 17.43 19.67 8.88
N SER A 351 18.52 18.98 9.12
CA SER A 351 18.98 17.80 8.38
C SER A 351 18.60 16.46 9.03
N ALA A 352 17.92 16.47 10.18
CA ALA A 352 17.63 15.27 10.95
C ALA A 352 16.18 14.84 10.78
N TYR A 353 15.98 13.53 10.49
CA TYR A 353 14.65 12.91 10.54
C TYR A 353 14.17 12.79 11.98
N LYS A 354 12.93 13.18 12.21
CA LYS A 354 12.22 12.91 13.45
C LYS A 354 11.87 11.44 13.56
N ARG A 355 11.83 10.93 14.78
CA ARG A 355 11.67 9.49 15.03
C ARG A 355 10.49 9.21 15.95
N LEU A 356 9.94 8.01 15.78
CA LEU A 356 8.95 7.42 16.68
C LEU A 356 9.57 6.18 17.34
N LYS A 357 9.19 5.92 18.58
CA LYS A 357 9.42 4.65 19.24
C LYS A 357 8.15 3.83 19.21
N VAL A 358 8.25 2.61 18.73
CA VAL A 358 7.10 1.71 18.59
C VAL A 358 7.34 0.45 19.37
N LYS A 359 6.36 0.08 20.17
CA LYS A 359 6.30 -1.21 20.88
C LYS A 359 4.91 -1.77 20.74
N GLY A 360 4.81 -3.04 20.39
CA GLY A 360 3.55 -3.66 20.22
C GLY A 360 3.44 -5.04 20.83
N GLY A 361 2.25 -5.55 20.82
CA GLY A 361 1.89 -6.89 21.27
C GLY A 361 0.37 -7.02 21.43
N SER A 362 -0.14 -8.22 21.23
CA SER A 362 -1.57 -8.54 21.40
C SER A 362 -2.52 -7.65 20.58
N GLY A 363 -2.17 -7.37 19.32
CA GLY A 363 -3.00 -6.58 18.43
C GLY A 363 -2.97 -5.06 18.68
N LYS A 364 -2.05 -4.56 19.51
CA LYS A 364 -1.93 -3.14 19.85
C LYS A 364 -0.55 -2.61 19.57
N LEU A 365 -0.47 -1.36 19.13
CA LEU A 365 0.77 -0.60 19.01
C LEU A 365 0.79 0.54 20.00
N ASN A 366 1.88 0.64 20.75
CA ASN A 366 2.21 1.83 21.51
C ASN A 366 3.20 2.64 20.68
N VAL A 367 2.80 3.83 20.28
CA VAL A 367 3.62 4.75 19.50
C VAL A 367 3.97 5.93 20.37
N THR A 368 5.26 6.14 20.60
CA THR A 368 5.76 7.21 21.47
C THR A 368 6.56 8.22 20.63
N ASP A 369 6.19 9.48 20.74
CA ASP A 369 6.87 10.60 20.08
C ASP A 369 8.17 11.02 20.80
N GLU A 370 8.92 11.95 20.21
CA GLU A 370 10.12 12.52 20.84
C GLU A 370 9.81 13.34 22.10
N GLY A 371 8.57 13.83 22.23
CA GLY A 371 8.07 14.53 23.43
C GLY A 371 7.69 13.58 24.58
N LYS A 372 7.86 12.25 24.37
CA LYS A 372 7.49 11.18 25.30
C LYS A 372 5.97 11.00 25.49
N ASN A 373 5.16 11.52 24.58
CA ASN A 373 3.73 11.23 24.56
C ASN A 373 3.51 9.87 23.88
N THR A 374 2.67 9.04 24.47
CA THR A 374 2.38 7.70 23.93
C THR A 374 0.92 7.62 23.52
N VAL A 375 0.70 7.18 22.29
CA VAL A 375 -0.62 6.85 21.73
C VAL A 375 -0.73 5.35 21.60
N ILE A 376 -1.88 4.80 21.98
CA ILE A 376 -2.21 3.39 21.82
C ILE A 376 -3.10 3.25 20.57
N ILE A 377 -2.65 2.43 19.62
CA ILE A 377 -3.39 2.10 18.41
C ILE A 377 -3.96 0.69 18.59
N ASN A 378 -5.27 0.58 18.48
CA ASN A 378 -6.03 -0.67 18.65
C ASN A 378 -6.37 -1.28 17.30
#